data_ba1f706b21dbb529e49f09d626484d78
#
_entry.id   ba1f706b21dbb529e49f09d626484d78
#
_cell.length_a   1.000
_cell.length_b   1.000
_cell.length_c   1.000
_cell.angle_alpha   90.00
_cell.angle_beta   90.00
_cell.angle_gamma   90.00
#
_symmetry.space_group_name_H-M   'P 1'
#
loop_
_entity.id
_entity.type
_entity.pdbx_description
1 polymer ?
#
loop_
_entity_poly.entity_id
_entity_poly.type
_entity_poly.pdbx_seq_one_letter_code
_entity_poly.pdbx_strand_id
1 'polypeptide(L)'
;MDPKKLDLVYAGKDDPPADIIKRGGTFGLSGVAWARLSRKGGDITLSGRLYDAVTGMRLTSREYYGNEETVRRMAHTFADEIVSQYTGEKGVAKTHIACVSDKTGHKELYVMDYDGQNLRKLTADRSISMSPAWSPDGRVLAYVSYRDRNPDLYGLDMESGRRWKISGAEGLNIYPAWSPNGKRLALALSKDGGAEIYTMTMEGNDLERLTYGIADNVSPSWSPNGREIAFTSGRGGSPQLYIMGVDGTDARRITYEGSYNASPHWSPRGDRIVFVSQMKGLFKIATVNPDGSDFRVLTNGPGNDENPMWSPSGRQIVFSSNPSGSRGKSGIYIMNADGTELERITPNDANYTSPAWSP
;
A
#
# COMPACT_ATOMS: atom_id res chain seq x y z
N MET A 1 -4.75 18.38 -2.20
CA MET A 1 -4.33 19.45 -3.14
C MET A 1 -4.82 19.03 -4.50
N ASP A 2 -5.71 19.76 -5.14
CA ASP A 2 -6.28 19.42 -6.45
C ASP A 2 -5.18 19.50 -7.53
N PRO A 3 -4.78 18.39 -8.18
CA PRO A 3 -3.74 18.40 -9.20
C PRO A 3 -4.11 19.25 -10.43
N LYS A 4 -5.38 19.53 -10.64
CA LYS A 4 -5.88 20.36 -11.76
C LYS A 4 -5.56 21.86 -11.65
N LYS A 5 -5.01 22.32 -10.53
CA LYS A 5 -4.58 23.72 -10.34
C LYS A 5 -3.12 23.98 -10.72
N LEU A 6 -2.41 23.00 -11.29
CA LEU A 6 -0.97 23.09 -11.56
C LEU A 6 -0.58 23.23 -13.04
N ASP A 7 -1.47 23.61 -13.93
CA ASP A 7 -1.16 23.81 -15.35
C ASP A 7 -0.70 25.24 -15.66
N LEU A 8 0.55 25.57 -15.28
CA LEU A 8 1.27 26.71 -15.85
C LEU A 8 2.67 26.26 -16.28
N VAL A 9 2.81 25.78 -17.52
CA VAL A 9 4.11 25.46 -18.12
C VAL A 9 4.75 26.74 -18.66
N TYR A 10 5.81 27.24 -17.99
CA TYR A 10 6.68 28.29 -18.52
C TYR A 10 8.03 27.69 -18.91
N ALA A 11 8.36 27.72 -20.18
CA ALA A 11 9.67 27.29 -20.66
C ALA A 11 10.70 28.45 -20.58
N GLY A 12 11.88 28.19 -20.03
CA GLY A 12 13.09 28.98 -20.32
C GLY A 12 13.62 29.92 -19.23
N LYS A 13 13.04 30.02 -18.03
CA LYS A 13 13.58 30.86 -16.94
C LYS A 13 14.08 30.03 -15.77
N ASP A 14 15.15 30.50 -15.09
CA ASP A 14 15.72 29.81 -13.92
C ASP A 14 14.84 29.94 -12.66
N ASP A 15 14.12 31.05 -12.52
CA ASP A 15 13.17 31.31 -11.46
C ASP A 15 11.77 31.58 -12.03
N PRO A 16 10.70 31.23 -11.29
CA PRO A 16 9.35 31.61 -11.69
C PRO A 16 9.22 33.12 -11.70
N PRO A 17 8.44 33.69 -12.66
CA PRO A 17 8.06 35.11 -12.60
C PRO A 17 7.39 35.43 -11.25
N ALA A 18 7.71 36.62 -10.68
CA ALA A 18 7.20 37.03 -9.36
C ALA A 18 5.67 37.04 -9.28
N ASP A 19 5.00 37.32 -10.40
CA ASP A 19 3.53 37.31 -10.50
C ASP A 19 2.94 35.90 -10.35
N ILE A 20 3.65 34.84 -10.76
CA ILE A 20 3.20 33.45 -10.57
C ILE A 20 3.20 33.08 -9.09
N ILE A 21 4.25 33.43 -8.35
CA ILE A 21 4.31 33.18 -6.91
C ILE A 21 3.17 33.91 -6.20
N LYS A 22 2.97 35.19 -6.52
CA LYS A 22 1.87 36.00 -5.95
C LYS A 22 0.48 35.43 -6.27
N ARG A 23 0.27 34.94 -7.50
CA ARG A 23 -0.97 34.25 -7.88
C ARG A 23 -1.22 33.02 -7.03
N GLY A 24 -0.17 32.21 -6.74
CA GLY A 24 -0.29 31.08 -5.81
C GLY A 24 -0.92 31.51 -4.48
N GLY A 25 -0.45 32.60 -3.89
CA GLY A 25 -1.04 33.14 -2.65
C GLY A 25 -2.50 33.56 -2.81
N THR A 26 -2.88 34.20 -3.93
CA THR A 26 -4.29 34.61 -4.20
C THR A 26 -5.22 33.41 -4.38
N PHE A 27 -4.72 32.23 -4.78
CA PHE A 27 -5.47 30.98 -4.85
C PHE A 27 -5.48 30.20 -3.53
N GLY A 28 -4.94 30.77 -2.45
CA GLY A 28 -4.86 30.11 -1.14
C GLY A 28 -3.87 28.93 -1.10
N LEU A 29 -2.89 28.90 -2.00
CA LEU A 29 -1.83 27.89 -1.98
C LEU A 29 -0.80 28.27 -0.92
N SER A 30 -0.23 27.27 -0.23
CA SER A 30 0.87 27.46 0.73
C SER A 30 2.22 27.64 0.03
N GLY A 31 2.39 27.06 -1.16
CA GLY A 31 3.65 27.13 -1.89
C GLY A 31 3.51 26.98 -3.40
N VAL A 32 4.57 27.39 -4.09
CA VAL A 32 4.74 27.24 -5.53
C VAL A 32 6.02 26.46 -5.80
N ALA A 33 5.88 25.28 -6.39
CA ALA A 33 7.01 24.48 -6.85
C ALA A 33 7.36 24.85 -8.31
N TRP A 34 8.64 25.05 -8.58
CA TRP A 34 9.17 25.35 -9.88
C TRP A 34 10.28 24.38 -10.23
N ALA A 35 10.22 23.74 -11.38
CA ALA A 35 11.26 22.86 -11.83
C ALA A 35 11.71 23.17 -13.27
N ARG A 36 13.01 23.10 -13.51
CA ARG A 36 13.63 23.24 -14.82
C ARG A 36 14.43 22.01 -15.16
N LEU A 37 14.24 21.48 -16.37
CA LEU A 37 15.09 20.45 -16.96
C LEU A 37 16.08 21.13 -17.95
N SER A 38 17.36 20.81 -17.80
CA SER A 38 18.40 21.16 -18.76
C SER A 38 19.13 19.90 -19.21
N ARG A 39 19.50 19.85 -20.52
CA ARG A 39 20.21 18.72 -21.13
C ARG A 39 21.53 19.18 -21.71
N LYS A 40 22.59 18.43 -21.41
CA LYS A 40 23.91 18.63 -22.04
C LYS A 40 24.46 17.26 -22.48
N GLY A 41 24.40 17.00 -23.80
CA GLY A 41 24.69 15.64 -24.30
C GLY A 41 23.66 14.60 -23.78
N GLY A 42 24.14 13.56 -23.11
CA GLY A 42 23.33 12.53 -22.45
C GLY A 42 22.89 12.88 -21.02
N ASP A 43 23.52 13.90 -20.43
CA ASP A 43 23.28 14.29 -19.06
C ASP A 43 22.08 15.24 -18.93
N ILE A 44 21.25 14.99 -17.94
CA ILE A 44 20.08 15.82 -17.60
C ILE A 44 20.26 16.34 -16.18
N THR A 45 20.01 17.63 -16.01
CA THR A 45 19.92 18.27 -14.68
C THR A 45 18.50 18.74 -14.46
N LEU A 46 17.91 18.36 -13.32
CA LEU A 46 16.66 18.90 -12.82
C LEU A 46 16.97 19.87 -11.69
N SER A 47 16.68 21.17 -11.90
CA SER A 47 16.79 22.20 -10.88
C SER A 47 15.39 22.47 -10.31
N GLY A 48 15.15 22.05 -9.05
CA GLY A 48 13.88 22.20 -8.34
C GLY A 48 13.96 23.34 -7.32
N ARG A 49 12.93 24.19 -7.26
CA ARG A 49 12.79 25.30 -6.30
C ARG A 49 11.38 25.34 -5.74
N LEU A 50 11.29 25.60 -4.45
CA LEU A 50 10.03 25.77 -3.73
C LEU A 50 9.99 27.17 -3.13
N TYR A 51 8.87 27.85 -3.31
CA TYR A 51 8.62 29.18 -2.80
C TYR A 51 7.40 29.18 -1.90
N ASP A 52 7.43 29.94 -0.82
CA ASP A 52 6.27 30.29 -0.04
C ASP A 52 5.36 31.21 -0.87
N ALA A 53 4.11 30.85 -1.06
CA ALA A 53 3.21 31.56 -1.95
C ALA A 53 2.74 32.90 -1.37
N VAL A 54 2.83 33.10 -0.05
CA VAL A 54 2.40 34.31 0.64
C VAL A 54 3.53 35.34 0.68
N THR A 55 4.72 34.91 1.12
CA THR A 55 5.86 35.83 1.30
C THR A 55 6.72 35.96 0.05
N GLY A 56 6.63 35.03 -0.88
CA GLY A 56 7.51 34.91 -2.06
C GLY A 56 8.93 34.44 -1.74
N MET A 57 9.21 34.07 -0.51
CA MET A 57 10.52 33.57 -0.10
C MET A 57 10.79 32.17 -0.69
N ARG A 58 12.02 31.97 -1.14
CA ARG A 58 12.46 30.63 -1.57
C ARG A 58 12.75 29.76 -0.36
N LEU A 59 11.96 28.69 -0.20
CA LEU A 59 12.06 27.73 0.91
C LEU A 59 13.14 26.66 0.64
N THR A 60 13.25 26.22 -0.62
CA THR A 60 14.18 25.13 -1.01
C THR A 60 14.70 25.37 -2.42
N SER A 61 15.97 24.99 -2.66
CA SER A 61 16.58 24.89 -3.98
C SER A 61 17.42 23.60 -4.03
N ARG A 62 17.20 22.76 -5.05
CA ARG A 62 17.86 21.48 -5.24
C ARG A 62 18.26 21.31 -6.69
N GLU A 63 19.37 20.60 -6.90
CA GLU A 63 19.78 20.14 -8.20
C GLU A 63 19.98 18.62 -8.17
N TYR A 64 19.44 17.95 -9.18
CA TYR A 64 19.54 16.50 -9.36
C TYR A 64 20.19 16.24 -10.70
N TYR A 65 21.14 15.30 -10.72
CA TYR A 65 21.91 14.95 -11.90
C TYR A 65 21.62 13.51 -12.31
N GLY A 66 21.45 13.28 -13.61
CA GLY A 66 21.13 11.96 -14.13
C GLY A 66 21.00 11.97 -15.64
N ASN A 67 20.22 11.04 -16.16
CA ASN A 67 19.94 10.84 -17.58
C ASN A 67 18.42 10.67 -17.81
N GLU A 68 18.03 10.39 -19.05
CA GLU A 68 16.62 10.25 -19.43
C GLU A 68 15.88 9.19 -18.62
N GLU A 69 16.54 8.06 -18.28
CA GLU A 69 15.96 6.99 -17.47
C GLU A 69 15.73 7.38 -16.01
N THR A 70 16.51 8.34 -15.50
CA THR A 70 16.45 8.77 -14.09
C THR A 70 15.63 10.05 -13.85
N VAL A 71 15.21 10.77 -14.92
CA VAL A 71 14.43 12.03 -14.82
C VAL A 71 13.22 11.89 -13.90
N ARG A 72 12.45 10.82 -14.11
CA ARG A 72 11.25 10.55 -13.30
C ARG A 72 11.60 10.40 -11.82
N ARG A 73 12.64 9.63 -11.48
CA ARG A 73 13.12 9.47 -10.10
C ARG A 73 13.58 10.79 -9.49
N MET A 74 14.24 11.66 -10.28
CA MET A 74 14.62 12.99 -9.82
C MET A 74 13.41 13.85 -9.49
N ALA A 75 12.39 13.86 -10.36
CA ALA A 75 11.14 14.58 -10.13
C ALA A 75 10.39 14.07 -8.88
N HIS A 76 10.30 12.76 -8.70
CA HIS A 76 9.70 12.14 -7.51
C HIS A 76 10.48 12.48 -6.23
N THR A 77 11.82 12.54 -6.30
CA THR A 77 12.64 12.95 -5.15
C THR A 77 12.32 14.40 -4.75
N PHE A 78 12.21 15.30 -5.73
CA PHE A 78 11.82 16.68 -5.45
C PHE A 78 10.39 16.78 -4.90
N ALA A 79 9.44 16.02 -5.43
CA ALA A 79 8.07 15.97 -4.92
C ALA A 79 8.03 15.48 -3.45
N ASP A 80 8.79 14.45 -3.11
CA ASP A 80 8.90 13.95 -1.73
C ASP A 80 9.51 14.98 -0.78
N GLU A 81 10.51 15.76 -1.22
CA GLU A 81 11.08 16.86 -0.44
C GLU A 81 10.06 17.98 -0.21
N ILE A 82 9.22 18.31 -1.21
CA ILE A 82 8.12 19.26 -1.04
C ILE A 82 7.14 18.79 0.03
N VAL A 83 6.72 17.53 -0.04
CA VAL A 83 5.82 16.94 0.98
C VAL A 83 6.47 17.01 2.36
N SER A 84 7.73 16.63 2.46
CA SER A 84 8.45 16.66 3.74
C SER A 84 8.59 18.07 4.32
N GLN A 85 8.80 19.09 3.47
CA GLN A 85 8.90 20.50 3.90
C GLN A 85 7.63 21.00 4.56
N TYR A 86 6.45 20.60 4.06
CA TYR A 86 5.16 21.06 4.58
C TYR A 86 4.56 20.19 5.68
N THR A 87 4.96 18.93 5.74
CA THR A 87 4.31 17.94 6.61
C THR A 87 5.22 17.36 7.68
N GLY A 88 6.54 17.52 7.52
CA GLY A 88 7.54 16.84 8.34
C GLY A 88 7.65 15.33 8.09
N GLU A 89 6.86 14.77 7.18
CA GLU A 89 6.79 13.34 6.89
C GLU A 89 7.41 13.02 5.53
N LYS A 90 7.84 11.77 5.35
CA LYS A 90 8.33 11.30 4.04
C LYS A 90 7.21 11.29 3.01
N GLY A 91 7.50 11.74 1.79
CA GLY A 91 6.60 11.57 0.66
C GLY A 91 6.56 10.11 0.19
N VAL A 92 5.66 9.80 -0.73
CA VAL A 92 5.44 8.45 -1.29
C VAL A 92 5.78 8.34 -2.77
N ALA A 93 6.29 9.42 -3.38
CA ALA A 93 6.49 9.47 -4.83
C ALA A 93 7.55 8.47 -5.34
N LYS A 94 8.48 8.02 -4.50
CA LYS A 94 9.49 7.01 -4.83
C LYS A 94 9.08 5.58 -4.48
N THR A 95 7.90 5.39 -3.93
CA THR A 95 7.42 4.07 -3.51
C THR A 95 6.83 3.30 -4.69
N HIS A 96 6.61 2.01 -4.48
CA HIS A 96 6.06 1.10 -5.46
C HIS A 96 4.81 0.41 -4.92
N ILE A 97 3.96 -0.06 -5.83
CA ILE A 97 2.81 -0.88 -5.49
C ILE A 97 2.97 -2.22 -6.20
N ALA A 98 3.07 -3.31 -5.42
CA ALA A 98 2.93 -4.66 -5.94
C ALA A 98 1.44 -5.01 -6.03
N CYS A 99 1.05 -5.79 -7.03
CA CYS A 99 -0.32 -6.27 -7.18
C CYS A 99 -0.36 -7.62 -7.90
N VAL A 100 -1.52 -8.24 -7.92
CA VAL A 100 -1.80 -9.47 -8.66
C VAL A 100 -2.53 -9.11 -9.95
N SER A 101 -2.14 -9.68 -11.09
CA SER A 101 -2.89 -9.53 -12.35
C SER A 101 -2.99 -10.84 -13.12
N ASP A 102 -4.12 -11.03 -13.80
CA ASP A 102 -4.37 -12.14 -14.72
C ASP A 102 -4.03 -11.81 -16.19
N LYS A 103 -3.35 -10.70 -16.45
CA LYS A 103 -3.01 -10.18 -17.77
C LYS A 103 -2.38 -11.21 -18.72
N THR A 104 -1.64 -12.19 -18.19
CA THR A 104 -0.98 -13.25 -18.97
C THR A 104 -1.71 -14.60 -18.91
N GLY A 105 -2.98 -14.62 -18.49
CA GLY A 105 -3.81 -15.82 -18.38
C GLY A 105 -3.67 -16.57 -17.04
N HIS A 106 -2.70 -16.20 -16.24
CA HIS A 106 -2.49 -16.71 -14.88
C HIS A 106 -2.37 -15.55 -13.90
N LYS A 107 -2.71 -15.78 -12.62
CA LYS A 107 -2.52 -14.77 -11.57
C LYS A 107 -1.05 -14.68 -11.22
N GLU A 108 -0.40 -13.61 -11.67
CA GLU A 108 1.02 -13.33 -11.46
C GLU A 108 1.20 -12.02 -10.69
N LEU A 109 2.36 -11.88 -10.03
CA LEU A 109 2.71 -10.63 -9.37
C LEU A 109 3.24 -9.62 -10.39
N TYR A 110 2.84 -8.40 -10.21
CA TYR A 110 3.31 -7.21 -10.92
C TYR A 110 3.75 -6.15 -9.91
N VAL A 111 4.58 -5.24 -10.35
CA VAL A 111 4.95 -4.03 -9.59
C VAL A 111 4.88 -2.83 -10.50
N MET A 112 4.49 -1.70 -9.95
CA MET A 112 4.43 -0.40 -10.63
C MET A 112 4.88 0.71 -9.67
N ASP A 113 5.18 1.88 -10.20
CA ASP A 113 5.36 3.08 -9.39
C ASP A 113 4.05 3.44 -8.68
N TYR A 114 4.12 4.26 -7.62
CA TYR A 114 2.95 4.64 -6.82
C TYR A 114 1.80 5.23 -7.64
N ASP A 115 2.09 5.84 -8.79
CA ASP A 115 1.13 6.47 -9.70
C ASP A 115 0.71 5.57 -10.89
N GLY A 116 1.00 4.27 -10.81
CA GLY A 116 0.61 3.27 -11.81
C GLY A 116 1.52 3.15 -13.02
N GLN A 117 2.56 3.97 -13.13
CA GLN A 117 3.51 3.90 -14.23
C GLN A 117 4.51 2.75 -14.05
N ASN A 118 5.25 2.41 -15.13
CA ASN A 118 6.30 1.38 -15.12
C ASN A 118 5.82 0.00 -14.66
N LEU A 119 4.58 -0.36 -14.97
CA LEU A 119 4.00 -1.66 -14.63
C LEU A 119 4.82 -2.79 -15.27
N ARG A 120 5.43 -3.64 -14.44
CA ARG A 120 6.23 -4.80 -14.87
C ARG A 120 5.88 -6.05 -14.10
N LYS A 121 5.99 -7.20 -14.77
CA LYS A 121 5.72 -8.51 -14.19
C LYS A 121 6.91 -8.97 -13.33
N LEU A 122 6.63 -9.54 -12.15
CA LEU A 122 7.62 -10.09 -11.22
C LEU A 122 7.69 -11.62 -11.25
N THR A 123 6.56 -12.32 -11.49
CA THR A 123 6.50 -13.78 -11.51
C THR A 123 6.05 -14.31 -12.87
N ALA A 124 6.46 -15.50 -13.22
CA ALA A 124 6.12 -16.18 -14.47
C ALA A 124 5.95 -17.69 -14.25
N ASP A 125 5.35 -18.06 -13.12
CA ASP A 125 5.26 -19.47 -12.70
C ASP A 125 4.12 -20.23 -13.39
N ARG A 126 3.31 -19.57 -14.20
CA ARG A 126 2.11 -20.11 -14.86
C ARG A 126 1.17 -20.80 -13.85
N SER A 127 1.12 -20.24 -12.67
CA SER A 127 0.33 -20.71 -11.53
C SER A 127 -0.33 -19.51 -10.85
N ILE A 128 -0.92 -19.71 -9.67
CA ILE A 128 -1.50 -18.63 -8.88
C ILE A 128 -0.41 -18.07 -7.96
N SER A 129 -0.08 -16.79 -8.14
CA SER A 129 0.68 -15.98 -7.20
C SER A 129 -0.22 -14.90 -6.61
N MET A 130 -0.21 -14.71 -5.28
CA MET A 130 -1.14 -13.81 -4.59
C MET A 130 -0.60 -13.30 -3.26
N SER A 131 -1.35 -12.40 -2.61
CA SER A 131 -1.06 -11.85 -1.27
C SER A 131 0.37 -11.32 -1.12
N PRO A 132 0.82 -10.38 -1.98
CA PRO A 132 2.13 -9.77 -1.82
C PRO A 132 2.21 -8.95 -0.52
N ALA A 133 3.38 -8.97 0.14
CA ALA A 133 3.67 -8.18 1.34
C ALA A 133 5.14 -7.75 1.34
N TRP A 134 5.40 -6.44 1.36
CA TRP A 134 6.74 -5.87 1.39
C TRP A 134 7.38 -5.96 2.77
N SER A 135 8.67 -6.32 2.81
CA SER A 135 9.47 -6.12 4.02
C SER A 135 9.61 -4.62 4.35
N PRO A 136 9.79 -4.25 5.64
CA PRO A 136 9.86 -2.84 6.04
C PRO A 136 11.04 -2.06 5.45
N ASP A 137 12.06 -2.74 4.92
CA ASP A 137 13.19 -2.14 4.20
C ASP A 137 12.99 -2.10 2.67
N GLY A 138 11.86 -2.64 2.18
CA GLY A 138 11.53 -2.68 0.75
C GLY A 138 12.35 -3.66 -0.09
N ARG A 139 13.22 -4.49 0.51
CA ARG A 139 14.12 -5.40 -0.21
C ARG A 139 13.49 -6.72 -0.58
N VAL A 140 12.55 -7.19 0.21
CA VAL A 140 11.91 -8.50 0.03
C VAL A 140 10.42 -8.33 -0.17
N LEU A 141 9.86 -9.02 -1.16
CA LEU A 141 8.43 -9.21 -1.34
C LEU A 141 8.07 -10.64 -0.94
N ALA A 142 7.39 -10.81 0.19
CA ALA A 142 6.78 -12.08 0.55
C ALA A 142 5.49 -12.27 -0.26
N TYR A 143 5.20 -13.49 -0.70
CA TYR A 143 4.00 -13.79 -1.47
C TYR A 143 3.62 -15.25 -1.41
N VAL A 144 2.37 -15.57 -1.68
CA VAL A 144 1.86 -16.93 -1.77
C VAL A 144 1.93 -17.41 -3.22
N SER A 145 2.40 -18.65 -3.44
CA SER A 145 2.39 -19.26 -4.77
C SER A 145 1.95 -20.73 -4.71
N TYR A 146 1.11 -21.11 -5.69
CA TYR A 146 0.67 -22.51 -5.90
C TYR A 146 1.57 -23.27 -6.89
N ARG A 147 2.77 -22.77 -7.20
CA ARG A 147 3.71 -23.38 -8.16
C ARG A 147 4.06 -24.83 -7.80
N ASP A 148 4.11 -25.17 -6.53
CA ASP A 148 4.38 -26.51 -6.02
C ASP A 148 3.09 -27.25 -5.59
N ARG A 149 1.91 -26.82 -6.10
CA ARG A 149 0.55 -27.35 -5.87
C ARG A 149 -0.05 -27.04 -4.50
N ASN A 150 0.74 -26.79 -3.48
CA ASN A 150 0.31 -26.27 -2.18
C ASN A 150 0.43 -24.74 -2.19
N PRO A 151 -0.45 -23.96 -1.51
CA PRO A 151 -0.27 -22.53 -1.34
C PRO A 151 0.87 -22.24 -0.35
N ASP A 152 2.08 -22.23 -0.86
CA ASP A 152 3.30 -22.01 -0.09
C ASP A 152 3.68 -20.53 -0.06
N LEU A 153 4.33 -20.11 1.02
CA LEU A 153 4.88 -18.79 1.18
C LEU A 153 6.31 -18.72 0.64
N TYR A 154 6.55 -17.74 -0.26
CA TYR A 154 7.85 -17.46 -0.87
C TYR A 154 8.33 -16.06 -0.54
N GLY A 155 9.66 -15.89 -0.53
CA GLY A 155 10.35 -14.60 -0.57
C GLY A 155 10.90 -14.34 -1.97
N LEU A 156 10.81 -13.11 -2.42
CA LEU A 156 11.44 -12.58 -3.63
C LEU A 156 12.33 -11.40 -3.25
N ASP A 157 13.63 -11.53 -3.45
CA ASP A 157 14.58 -10.41 -3.33
C ASP A 157 14.42 -9.50 -4.55
N MET A 158 14.10 -8.24 -4.31
CA MET A 158 13.72 -7.29 -5.35
C MET A 158 14.89 -6.78 -6.18
N GLU A 159 16.11 -6.89 -5.65
CA GLU A 159 17.33 -6.48 -6.34
C GLU A 159 17.88 -7.60 -7.21
N SER A 160 18.08 -8.78 -6.62
CA SER A 160 18.68 -9.94 -7.32
C SER A 160 17.67 -10.79 -8.09
N GLY A 161 16.37 -10.70 -7.78
CA GLY A 161 15.33 -11.58 -8.31
C GLY A 161 15.36 -13.00 -7.72
N ARG A 162 16.21 -13.27 -6.73
CA ARG A 162 16.29 -14.57 -6.06
C ARG A 162 14.99 -14.88 -5.31
N ARG A 163 14.54 -16.11 -5.44
CA ARG A 163 13.34 -16.62 -4.75
C ARG A 163 13.70 -17.78 -3.84
N TRP A 164 13.03 -17.85 -2.69
CA TRP A 164 13.15 -18.99 -1.76
C TRP A 164 11.81 -19.25 -1.09
N LYS A 165 11.60 -20.49 -0.65
CA LYS A 165 10.42 -20.88 0.12
C LYS A 165 10.65 -20.51 1.59
N ILE A 166 9.71 -19.75 2.16
CA ILE A 166 9.69 -19.35 3.58
C ILE A 166 8.90 -20.40 4.38
N SER A 167 7.70 -20.79 3.88
CA SER A 167 6.85 -21.81 4.50
C SER A 167 6.23 -22.69 3.43
N GLY A 168 6.25 -23.99 3.68
CA GLY A 168 5.61 -25.02 2.86
C GLY A 168 4.87 -26.02 3.76
N ALA A 169 4.27 -25.56 4.85
CA ALA A 169 3.44 -26.39 5.70
C ALA A 169 2.25 -26.93 4.90
N GLU A 170 1.78 -28.13 5.22
CA GLU A 170 0.62 -28.71 4.57
C GLU A 170 -0.63 -27.84 4.77
N GLY A 171 -1.41 -27.63 3.71
CA GLY A 171 -2.56 -26.76 3.70
C GLY A 171 -2.21 -25.29 3.43
N LEU A 172 -2.98 -24.36 3.99
CA LEU A 172 -2.86 -22.93 3.73
C LEU A 172 -1.59 -22.35 4.37
N ASN A 173 -0.85 -21.54 3.60
CA ASN A 173 0.23 -20.66 4.04
C ASN A 173 -0.02 -19.29 3.41
N ILE A 174 -0.92 -18.49 4.00
CA ILE A 174 -1.50 -17.31 3.35
C ILE A 174 -1.44 -16.05 4.22
N TYR A 175 -1.64 -14.89 3.57
CA TYR A 175 -1.71 -13.56 4.19
C TYR A 175 -0.47 -13.19 5.01
N PRO A 176 0.73 -13.20 4.41
CA PRO A 176 1.93 -12.78 5.12
C PRO A 176 1.86 -11.31 5.53
N ALA A 177 2.30 -11.01 6.74
CA ALA A 177 2.44 -9.66 7.27
C ALA A 177 3.76 -9.52 8.03
N TRP A 178 4.60 -8.58 7.64
CA TRP A 178 5.88 -8.33 8.28
C TRP A 178 5.73 -7.58 9.60
N SER A 179 6.51 -7.98 10.59
CA SER A 179 6.70 -7.15 11.80
C SER A 179 7.41 -5.84 11.43
N PRO A 180 7.16 -4.71 12.13
CA PRO A 180 7.75 -3.42 11.80
C PRO A 180 9.29 -3.40 11.80
N ASN A 181 9.92 -4.28 12.58
CA ASN A 181 11.38 -4.43 12.64
C ASN A 181 11.95 -5.40 11.59
N GLY A 182 11.08 -5.99 10.73
CA GLY A 182 11.47 -6.92 9.67
C GLY A 182 11.97 -8.30 10.12
N LYS A 183 11.93 -8.62 11.42
CA LYS A 183 12.51 -9.87 11.94
C LYS A 183 11.56 -11.06 11.90
N ARG A 184 10.26 -10.82 11.90
CA ARG A 184 9.23 -11.86 11.91
C ARG A 184 8.17 -11.62 10.83
N LEU A 185 7.55 -12.70 10.42
CA LEU A 185 6.34 -12.72 9.60
C LEU A 185 5.20 -13.31 10.43
N ALA A 186 4.04 -12.66 10.41
CA ALA A 186 2.78 -13.28 10.80
C ALA A 186 2.07 -13.79 9.54
N LEU A 187 1.40 -14.91 9.62
CA LEU A 187 0.66 -15.52 8.52
C LEU A 187 -0.44 -16.45 9.05
N ALA A 188 -1.36 -16.84 8.18
CA ALA A 188 -2.33 -17.88 8.50
C ALA A 188 -1.87 -19.24 7.95
N LEU A 189 -1.82 -20.23 8.84
CA LEU A 189 -1.54 -21.64 8.49
C LEU A 189 -2.71 -22.53 8.88
N SER A 190 -3.02 -23.55 8.07
CA SER A 190 -4.06 -24.54 8.39
C SER A 190 -3.49 -25.95 8.71
N LYS A 191 -2.20 -26.07 8.97
CA LYS A 191 -1.51 -27.34 9.22
C LYS A 191 -2.02 -28.14 10.43
N ASP A 192 -2.66 -27.48 11.38
CA ASP A 192 -3.19 -28.09 12.60
C ASP A 192 -4.74 -28.10 12.62
N GLY A 193 -5.40 -28.07 11.43
CA GLY A 193 -6.85 -28.08 11.26
C GLY A 193 -7.37 -26.80 10.61
N GLY A 194 -8.10 -25.94 11.33
CA GLY A 194 -8.56 -24.63 10.84
C GLY A 194 -7.40 -23.65 10.63
N ALA A 195 -7.65 -22.57 9.89
CA ALA A 195 -6.65 -21.53 9.68
C ALA A 195 -6.42 -20.72 10.98
N GLU A 196 -5.15 -20.65 11.40
CA GLU A 196 -4.74 -19.97 12.61
C GLU A 196 -3.57 -19.01 12.34
N ILE A 197 -3.44 -17.98 13.17
CA ILE A 197 -2.31 -17.05 13.08
C ILE A 197 -1.07 -17.67 13.71
N TYR A 198 0.01 -17.66 12.94
CA TYR A 198 1.35 -18.04 13.38
C TYR A 198 2.33 -16.89 13.13
N THR A 199 3.44 -16.92 13.85
CA THR A 199 4.61 -16.11 13.53
C THR A 199 5.82 -16.99 13.30
N MET A 200 6.75 -16.53 12.45
CA MET A 200 8.02 -17.19 12.14
C MET A 200 9.08 -16.16 11.71
N THR A 201 10.34 -16.59 11.60
CA THR A 201 11.38 -15.77 10.97
C THR A 201 11.25 -15.81 9.44
N MET A 202 11.99 -14.95 8.74
CA MET A 202 12.04 -14.92 7.26
C MET A 202 12.63 -16.23 6.67
N GLU A 203 13.42 -16.96 7.44
CA GLU A 203 14.00 -18.25 7.07
C GLU A 203 13.04 -19.41 7.32
N GLY A 204 11.84 -19.16 7.87
CA GLY A 204 10.85 -20.18 8.21
C GLY A 204 11.09 -20.90 9.54
N ASN A 205 11.99 -20.35 10.37
CA ASN A 205 12.30 -20.88 11.70
C ASN A 205 11.44 -20.23 12.79
N ASP A 206 11.55 -20.73 14.01
CA ASP A 206 10.88 -20.22 15.22
C ASP A 206 9.36 -20.05 15.01
N LEU A 207 8.74 -21.08 14.43
CA LEU A 207 7.29 -21.12 14.19
C LEU A 207 6.53 -21.17 15.52
N GLU A 208 5.71 -20.16 15.78
CA GLU A 208 4.91 -20.02 16.98
C GLU A 208 3.43 -19.81 16.62
N ARG A 209 2.52 -20.60 17.19
CA ARG A 209 1.06 -20.44 17.02
C ARG A 209 0.52 -19.46 18.03
N LEU A 210 -0.21 -18.42 17.56
CA LEU A 210 -0.75 -17.35 18.39
C LEU A 210 -2.26 -17.49 18.66
N THR A 211 -3.01 -18.15 17.76
CA THR A 211 -4.45 -18.30 17.91
C THR A 211 -4.85 -19.77 17.97
N TYR A 212 -5.93 -20.04 18.71
CA TYR A 212 -6.46 -21.37 18.95
C TYR A 212 -7.99 -21.32 18.89
N GLY A 213 -8.62 -22.32 18.32
CA GLY A 213 -10.09 -22.40 18.27
C GLY A 213 -10.60 -23.27 17.13
N ILE A 214 -11.92 -23.23 16.94
CA ILE A 214 -12.62 -23.96 15.88
C ILE A 214 -12.95 -23.07 14.68
N ALA A 215 -12.81 -21.74 14.84
CA ALA A 215 -13.09 -20.77 13.79
C ALA A 215 -11.79 -20.24 13.17
N ASP A 216 -11.80 -20.00 11.88
CA ASP A 216 -10.64 -19.47 11.17
C ASP A 216 -10.21 -18.11 11.70
N ASN A 217 -8.90 -17.95 11.83
CA ASN A 217 -8.20 -16.73 12.18
C ASN A 217 -7.20 -16.43 11.05
N VAL A 218 -7.42 -15.32 10.33
CA VAL A 218 -6.68 -15.01 9.10
C VAL A 218 -6.33 -13.54 8.98
N SER A 219 -5.55 -13.18 7.96
CA SER A 219 -5.21 -11.79 7.58
C SER A 219 -4.61 -10.99 8.75
N PRO A 220 -3.48 -11.41 9.32
CA PRO A 220 -2.82 -10.65 10.37
C PRO A 220 -2.26 -9.33 9.84
N SER A 221 -2.23 -8.30 10.70
CA SER A 221 -1.59 -7.01 10.46
C SER A 221 -0.96 -6.48 11.73
N TRP A 222 0.34 -6.22 11.72
CA TRP A 222 1.07 -5.72 12.87
C TRP A 222 0.74 -4.25 13.17
N SER A 223 0.66 -3.91 14.45
CA SER A 223 0.71 -2.51 14.88
C SER A 223 2.09 -1.91 14.60
N PRO A 224 2.21 -0.60 14.29
CA PRO A 224 3.49 0.02 13.93
C PRO A 224 4.53 0.01 15.07
N ASN A 225 4.09 -0.12 16.33
CA ASN A 225 4.96 -0.27 17.48
C ASN A 225 5.40 -1.74 17.73
N GLY A 226 4.86 -2.70 16.95
CA GLY A 226 5.18 -4.12 17.02
C GLY A 226 4.68 -4.84 18.28
N ARG A 227 3.71 -4.29 19.01
CA ARG A 227 3.20 -4.86 20.26
C ARG A 227 1.89 -5.63 20.11
N GLU A 228 1.13 -5.36 19.05
CA GLU A 228 -0.18 -5.96 18.81
C GLU A 228 -0.32 -6.43 17.36
N ILE A 229 -1.23 -7.37 17.15
CA ILE A 229 -1.60 -7.88 15.82
C ILE A 229 -3.13 -7.76 15.69
N ALA A 230 -3.59 -7.02 14.67
CA ALA A 230 -4.98 -7.04 14.21
C ALA A 230 -5.18 -8.23 13.28
N PHE A 231 -6.33 -8.90 13.35
CA PHE A 231 -6.63 -10.06 12.51
C PHE A 231 -8.13 -10.25 12.31
N THR A 232 -8.50 -11.03 11.31
CA THR A 232 -9.87 -11.45 11.07
C THR A 232 -10.16 -12.75 11.79
N SER A 233 -11.25 -12.83 12.53
CA SER A 233 -11.66 -14.05 13.24
C SER A 233 -13.16 -14.32 13.08
N GLY A 234 -13.51 -15.58 12.82
CA GLY A 234 -14.88 -16.09 12.77
C GLY A 234 -15.46 -16.52 14.11
N ARG A 235 -14.72 -16.37 15.22
CA ARG A 235 -15.10 -16.88 16.57
C ARG A 235 -16.43 -16.32 17.12
N GLY A 236 -16.89 -15.20 16.61
CA GLY A 236 -18.17 -14.58 16.95
C GLY A 236 -19.34 -14.98 16.06
N GLY A 237 -19.18 -16.00 15.19
CA GLY A 237 -20.21 -16.49 14.24
C GLY A 237 -20.01 -15.93 12.81
N SER A 238 -19.65 -14.68 12.65
CA SER A 238 -19.25 -14.07 11.37
C SER A 238 -17.86 -13.43 11.50
N PRO A 239 -17.11 -13.31 10.40
CA PRO A 239 -15.80 -12.68 10.41
C PRO A 239 -15.86 -11.25 10.93
N GLN A 240 -15.04 -10.97 11.94
CA GLN A 240 -14.89 -9.67 12.57
C GLN A 240 -13.43 -9.39 12.87
N LEU A 241 -13.09 -8.13 13.11
CA LEU A 241 -11.73 -7.74 13.46
C LEU A 241 -11.50 -7.90 14.96
N TYR A 242 -10.36 -8.46 15.28
CA TYR A 242 -9.84 -8.63 16.64
C TYR A 242 -8.42 -8.05 16.69
N ILE A 243 -7.99 -7.66 17.87
CA ILE A 243 -6.60 -7.32 18.19
C ILE A 243 -6.15 -8.21 19.33
N MET A 244 -4.91 -8.70 19.28
CA MET A 244 -4.24 -9.45 20.32
C MET A 244 -2.82 -8.95 20.56
N GLY A 245 -2.23 -9.25 21.69
CA GLY A 245 -0.80 -9.09 21.93
C GLY A 245 0.03 -9.95 20.97
N VAL A 246 1.29 -9.57 20.72
CA VAL A 246 2.20 -10.34 19.84
C VAL A 246 2.52 -11.75 20.34
N ASP A 247 2.25 -12.03 21.60
CA ASP A 247 2.33 -13.33 22.26
C ASP A 247 1.01 -14.14 22.19
N GLY A 248 -0.02 -13.63 21.49
CA GLY A 248 -1.33 -14.25 21.36
C GLY A 248 -2.30 -13.98 22.52
N THR A 249 -1.90 -13.19 23.51
CA THR A 249 -2.75 -12.87 24.68
C THR A 249 -3.75 -11.75 24.39
N ASP A 250 -4.73 -11.58 25.28
CA ASP A 250 -5.66 -10.44 25.35
C ASP A 250 -6.44 -10.17 24.06
N ALA A 251 -6.82 -11.23 23.34
CA ALA A 251 -7.58 -11.09 22.10
C ALA A 251 -8.95 -10.45 22.34
N ARG A 252 -9.17 -9.25 21.77
CA ARG A 252 -10.41 -8.47 21.90
C ARG A 252 -11.00 -8.12 20.53
N ARG A 253 -12.32 -8.17 20.42
CA ARG A 253 -13.06 -7.72 19.23
C ARG A 253 -13.08 -6.19 19.16
N ILE A 254 -12.92 -5.62 17.94
CA ILE A 254 -12.93 -4.18 17.71
C ILE A 254 -13.99 -3.73 16.68
N THR A 255 -14.67 -4.63 15.97
CA THR A 255 -15.75 -4.28 15.05
C THR A 255 -17.08 -4.87 15.50
N TYR A 256 -18.12 -4.04 15.54
CA TYR A 256 -19.48 -4.40 15.96
C TYR A 256 -20.53 -4.02 14.92
N GLU A 257 -20.17 -3.13 13.99
CA GLU A 257 -20.97 -2.74 12.84
C GLU A 257 -20.59 -3.57 11.61
N GLY A 258 -21.56 -3.75 10.68
CA GLY A 258 -21.37 -4.61 9.50
C GLY A 258 -21.53 -6.10 9.80
N SER A 259 -21.99 -6.86 8.81
CA SER A 259 -22.21 -8.31 8.93
C SER A 259 -20.93 -9.13 8.76
N TYR A 260 -19.92 -8.56 8.10
CA TYR A 260 -18.64 -9.18 7.78
C TYR A 260 -17.57 -8.09 7.74
N ASN A 261 -16.51 -8.24 8.52
CA ASN A 261 -15.36 -7.34 8.56
C ASN A 261 -14.07 -8.15 8.46
N ALA A 262 -13.20 -7.85 7.49
CA ALA A 262 -12.03 -8.67 7.18
C ALA A 262 -10.87 -7.85 6.59
N SER A 263 -9.71 -8.50 6.47
CA SER A 263 -8.50 -7.95 5.83
C SER A 263 -8.07 -6.63 6.46
N PRO A 264 -7.83 -6.59 7.79
CA PRO A 264 -7.34 -5.38 8.45
C PRO A 264 -5.93 -5.03 7.98
N HIS A 265 -5.65 -3.73 7.86
CA HIS A 265 -4.32 -3.21 7.73
C HIS A 265 -4.14 -2.01 8.67
N TRP A 266 -3.17 -2.11 9.57
CA TRP A 266 -2.91 -1.07 10.57
C TRP A 266 -2.23 0.15 9.93
N SER A 267 -2.69 1.35 10.26
CA SER A 267 -2.06 2.60 9.86
C SER A 267 -0.62 2.71 10.39
N PRO A 268 0.35 3.16 9.60
CA PRO A 268 1.71 3.39 10.09
C PRO A 268 1.79 4.43 11.21
N ARG A 269 0.72 5.24 11.40
CA ARG A 269 0.59 6.21 12.51
C ARG A 269 0.06 5.57 13.80
N GLY A 270 -0.45 4.34 13.72
CA GLY A 270 -1.01 3.62 14.87
C GLY A 270 -2.41 4.04 15.29
N ASP A 271 -2.98 5.02 14.65
CA ASP A 271 -4.25 5.67 15.00
C ASP A 271 -5.49 4.96 14.45
N ARG A 272 -5.36 4.24 13.32
CA ARG A 272 -6.48 3.61 12.63
C ARG A 272 -6.14 2.25 12.03
N ILE A 273 -7.18 1.46 11.78
CA ILE A 273 -7.12 0.23 11.01
C ILE A 273 -8.07 0.39 9.83
N VAL A 274 -7.57 0.21 8.59
CA VAL A 274 -8.39 0.10 7.39
C VAL A 274 -8.74 -1.36 7.14
N PHE A 275 -9.93 -1.64 6.63
CA PHE A 275 -10.42 -3.01 6.43
C PHE A 275 -11.56 -3.05 5.42
N VAL A 276 -11.97 -4.26 5.05
CA VAL A 276 -13.15 -4.52 4.23
C VAL A 276 -14.35 -4.76 5.13
N SER A 277 -15.45 -4.04 4.91
CA SER A 277 -16.73 -4.24 5.59
C SER A 277 -17.84 -4.56 4.57
N GLN A 278 -18.67 -5.56 4.86
CA GLN A 278 -19.84 -5.84 4.04
C GLN A 278 -21.01 -4.97 4.47
N MET A 279 -21.40 -4.06 3.58
CA MET A 279 -22.49 -3.11 3.74
C MET A 279 -23.53 -3.30 2.64
N LYS A 280 -24.78 -3.63 3.00
CA LYS A 280 -25.86 -3.83 2.04
C LYS A 280 -25.54 -4.84 0.92
N GLY A 281 -24.80 -5.90 1.27
CA GLY A 281 -24.40 -6.96 0.33
C GLY A 281 -23.16 -6.67 -0.52
N LEU A 282 -22.55 -5.47 -0.43
CA LEU A 282 -21.32 -5.09 -1.11
C LEU A 282 -20.17 -4.95 -0.14
N PHE A 283 -18.97 -5.31 -0.56
CA PHE A 283 -17.75 -5.04 0.17
C PHE A 283 -17.30 -3.60 -0.01
N LYS A 284 -17.00 -2.91 1.08
CA LYS A 284 -16.60 -1.50 1.13
C LYS A 284 -15.36 -1.32 1.98
N ILE A 285 -14.56 -0.31 1.65
CA ILE A 285 -13.43 0.08 2.50
C ILE A 285 -13.95 0.89 3.66
N ALA A 286 -13.57 0.49 4.86
CA ALA A 286 -13.91 1.16 6.11
C ALA A 286 -12.67 1.34 6.99
N THR A 287 -12.77 2.22 7.98
CA THR A 287 -11.75 2.42 9.02
C THR A 287 -12.38 2.38 10.41
N VAL A 288 -11.58 2.00 11.40
CA VAL A 288 -11.93 2.01 12.81
C VAL A 288 -10.69 2.35 13.65
N ASN A 289 -10.85 2.97 14.80
CA ASN A 289 -9.77 3.14 15.76
C ASN A 289 -9.39 1.79 16.41
N PRO A 290 -8.18 1.60 16.94
CA PRO A 290 -7.78 0.35 17.60
C PRO A 290 -8.59 -0.02 18.84
N ASP A 291 -9.25 0.96 19.46
CA ASP A 291 -10.19 0.75 20.58
C ASP A 291 -11.61 0.36 20.15
N GLY A 292 -11.87 0.29 18.83
CA GLY A 292 -13.18 -0.02 18.26
C GLY A 292 -14.08 1.20 18.04
N SER A 293 -13.65 2.40 18.41
CA SER A 293 -14.41 3.64 18.18
C SER A 293 -14.24 4.17 16.74
N ASP A 294 -15.08 5.15 16.37
CA ASP A 294 -15.01 5.92 15.14
C ASP A 294 -14.98 5.05 13.85
N PHE A 295 -15.91 4.08 13.78
CA PHE A 295 -16.14 3.31 12.55
C PHE A 295 -16.63 4.23 11.43
N ARG A 296 -15.95 4.18 10.28
CA ARG A 296 -16.30 4.99 9.10
C ARG A 296 -16.21 4.16 7.82
N VAL A 297 -17.25 4.20 6.99
CA VAL A 297 -17.22 3.66 5.63
C VAL A 297 -16.69 4.74 4.70
N LEU A 298 -15.62 4.45 3.96
CA LEU A 298 -14.95 5.41 3.09
C LEU A 298 -15.42 5.32 1.63
N THR A 299 -15.86 4.12 1.17
CA THR A 299 -16.30 3.94 -0.21
C THR A 299 -17.78 3.57 -0.28
N ASN A 300 -18.49 4.10 -1.29
CA ASN A 300 -19.93 3.95 -1.43
C ASN A 300 -20.42 3.65 -2.87
N GLY A 301 -19.49 3.37 -3.78
CA GLY A 301 -19.80 3.06 -5.20
C GLY A 301 -20.56 1.74 -5.40
N PRO A 302 -20.97 1.40 -6.64
CA PRO A 302 -21.83 0.26 -6.92
C PRO A 302 -21.12 -1.11 -6.90
N GLY A 303 -19.80 -1.17 -6.85
CA GLY A 303 -19.03 -2.41 -6.90
C GLY A 303 -18.46 -2.83 -5.54
N ASN A 304 -17.66 -3.89 -5.57
CA ASN A 304 -16.90 -4.34 -4.43
C ASN A 304 -15.53 -3.66 -4.39
N ASP A 305 -15.14 -3.26 -3.18
CA ASP A 305 -13.86 -2.66 -2.84
C ASP A 305 -13.18 -3.55 -1.81
N GLU A 306 -11.97 -4.05 -2.10
CA GLU A 306 -11.33 -5.12 -1.34
C GLU A 306 -9.82 -4.89 -1.17
N ASN A 307 -9.21 -5.59 -0.22
CA ASN A 307 -7.77 -5.62 0.04
C ASN A 307 -7.17 -4.21 0.26
N PRO A 308 -7.68 -3.41 1.20
CA PRO A 308 -7.14 -2.10 1.46
C PRO A 308 -5.79 -2.18 2.18
N MET A 309 -4.91 -1.22 1.88
CA MET A 309 -3.65 -1.02 2.56
C MET A 309 -3.31 0.48 2.66
N TRP A 310 -2.78 0.90 3.79
CA TRP A 310 -2.27 2.25 3.96
C TRP A 310 -0.99 2.49 3.15
N SER A 311 -0.83 3.70 2.65
CA SER A 311 0.48 4.19 2.21
C SER A 311 1.45 4.30 3.39
N PRO A 312 2.78 4.28 3.18
CA PRO A 312 3.76 4.42 4.26
C PRO A 312 3.64 5.74 5.05
N SER A 313 3.06 6.78 4.45
CA SER A 313 2.77 8.05 5.12
C SER A 313 1.48 8.03 5.97
N GLY A 314 0.62 7.01 5.82
CA GLY A 314 -0.70 6.97 6.43
C GLY A 314 -1.68 8.05 5.93
N ARG A 315 -1.39 8.68 4.76
CA ARG A 315 -2.23 9.74 4.17
C ARG A 315 -3.14 9.23 3.07
N GLN A 316 -2.83 8.07 2.50
CA GLN A 316 -3.55 7.47 1.39
C GLN A 316 -3.82 6.01 1.66
N ILE A 317 -4.81 5.47 0.98
CA ILE A 317 -5.20 4.06 1.00
C ILE A 317 -5.19 3.57 -0.44
N VAL A 318 -4.51 2.44 -0.68
CA VAL A 318 -4.59 1.68 -1.92
C VAL A 318 -5.54 0.50 -1.72
N PHE A 319 -6.34 0.16 -2.71
CA PHE A 319 -7.26 -0.98 -2.66
C PHE A 319 -7.61 -1.48 -4.06
N SER A 320 -8.19 -2.66 -4.17
CA SER A 320 -8.77 -3.16 -5.41
C SER A 320 -10.26 -2.86 -5.47
N SER A 321 -10.75 -2.41 -6.62
CA SER A 321 -12.16 -2.10 -6.84
C SER A 321 -12.65 -2.64 -8.17
N ASN A 322 -13.92 -3.11 -8.17
CA ASN A 322 -14.66 -3.48 -9.37
C ASN A 322 -15.96 -2.66 -9.45
N PRO A 323 -15.89 -1.38 -9.85
CA PRO A 323 -17.06 -0.49 -9.84
C PRO A 323 -18.19 -0.89 -10.79
N SER A 324 -17.92 -1.76 -11.75
CA SER A 324 -18.92 -2.30 -12.69
C SER A 324 -19.47 -3.67 -12.28
N GLY A 325 -19.12 -4.16 -11.08
CA GLY A 325 -19.49 -5.48 -10.61
C GLY A 325 -18.95 -6.60 -11.52
N SER A 326 -19.68 -7.69 -11.68
CA SER A 326 -19.24 -8.85 -12.46
C SER A 326 -19.01 -8.58 -13.95
N ARG A 327 -19.43 -7.44 -14.47
CA ARG A 327 -19.27 -7.06 -15.89
C ARG A 327 -17.99 -6.27 -16.18
N GLY A 328 -17.27 -5.82 -15.15
CA GLY A 328 -16.07 -5.01 -15.29
C GLY A 328 -14.83 -5.73 -14.80
N LYS A 329 -13.66 -5.20 -15.18
CA LYS A 329 -12.38 -5.65 -14.67
C LYS A 329 -12.04 -4.91 -13.39
N SER A 330 -11.53 -5.65 -12.40
CA SER A 330 -11.00 -5.06 -11.18
C SER A 330 -9.75 -4.23 -11.49
N GLY A 331 -9.58 -3.13 -10.78
CA GLY A 331 -8.41 -2.25 -10.88
C GLY A 331 -7.89 -1.88 -9.50
N ILE A 332 -6.66 -1.38 -9.47
CA ILE A 332 -6.09 -0.79 -8.26
C ILE A 332 -6.43 0.70 -8.25
N TYR A 333 -6.91 1.14 -7.11
CA TYR A 333 -7.31 2.53 -6.84
C TYR A 333 -6.54 3.07 -5.63
N ILE A 334 -6.32 4.38 -5.63
CA ILE A 334 -5.81 5.13 -4.49
C ILE A 334 -6.86 6.17 -4.11
N MET A 335 -6.98 6.45 -2.82
CA MET A 335 -7.76 7.56 -2.26
C MET A 335 -7.04 8.16 -1.08
N ASN A 336 -7.41 9.37 -0.69
CA ASN A 336 -6.98 9.95 0.57
C ASN A 336 -7.52 9.15 1.77
N ALA A 337 -6.89 9.29 2.93
CA ALA A 337 -7.28 8.62 4.17
C ALA A 337 -8.72 8.92 4.63
N ASP A 338 -9.31 10.02 4.18
CA ASP A 338 -10.69 10.42 4.44
C ASP A 338 -11.70 9.95 3.38
N GLY A 339 -11.26 9.19 2.37
CA GLY A 339 -12.09 8.67 1.28
C GLY A 339 -12.23 9.61 0.08
N THR A 340 -11.57 10.77 0.08
CA THR A 340 -11.58 11.72 -1.04
C THR A 340 -10.54 11.38 -2.11
N GLU A 341 -10.61 12.04 -3.26
CA GLU A 341 -9.65 11.95 -4.36
C GLU A 341 -9.41 10.51 -4.86
N LEU A 342 -10.50 9.81 -5.14
CA LEU A 342 -10.46 8.44 -5.66
C LEU A 342 -9.94 8.42 -7.10
N GLU A 343 -8.83 7.70 -7.33
CA GLU A 343 -8.19 7.57 -8.63
C GLU A 343 -7.86 6.10 -8.95
N ARG A 344 -8.12 5.67 -10.18
CA ARG A 344 -7.66 4.38 -10.70
C ARG A 344 -6.25 4.53 -11.26
N ILE A 345 -5.30 3.72 -10.77
CA ILE A 345 -3.90 3.78 -11.21
C ILE A 345 -3.50 2.65 -12.16
N THR A 346 -4.34 1.61 -12.36
CA THR A 346 -4.06 0.52 -13.30
C THR A 346 -4.81 0.67 -14.62
N PRO A 347 -4.26 0.15 -15.74
CA PRO A 347 -4.99 0.04 -17.00
C PRO A 347 -6.29 -0.78 -16.87
N ASN A 348 -7.18 -0.66 -17.85
CA ASN A 348 -8.41 -1.46 -17.89
C ASN A 348 -8.30 -2.63 -18.89
N ASP A 349 -7.13 -3.24 -18.97
CA ASP A 349 -6.82 -4.33 -19.92
C ASP A 349 -6.91 -5.73 -19.29
N ALA A 350 -6.78 -5.83 -17.96
CA ALA A 350 -6.83 -7.06 -17.17
C ALA A 350 -7.46 -6.81 -15.80
N ASN A 351 -7.62 -7.85 -14.98
CA ASN A 351 -7.90 -7.69 -13.57
C ASN A 351 -6.60 -7.41 -12.81
N TYR A 352 -6.68 -6.44 -11.90
CA TYR A 352 -5.61 -6.09 -10.96
C TYR A 352 -6.21 -6.06 -9.56
N THR A 353 -5.63 -6.85 -8.63
CA THR A 353 -6.16 -7.07 -7.29
C THR A 353 -5.04 -7.16 -6.26
N SER A 354 -5.39 -7.22 -4.97
CA SER A 354 -4.47 -7.45 -3.85
C SER A 354 -3.24 -6.54 -3.89
N PRO A 355 -3.43 -5.21 -3.85
CA PRO A 355 -2.30 -4.29 -3.83
C PRO A 355 -1.50 -4.42 -2.53
N ALA A 356 -0.18 -4.17 -2.62
CA ALA A 356 0.71 -4.00 -1.49
C ALA A 356 1.63 -2.80 -1.75
N TRP A 357 1.57 -1.80 -0.89
CA TRP A 357 2.38 -0.59 -1.00
C TRP A 357 3.75 -0.80 -0.35
N SER A 358 4.83 -0.45 -1.04
CA SER A 358 6.19 -0.53 -0.48
C SER A 358 6.43 0.58 0.56
N PRO A 359 7.36 0.39 1.50
CA PRO A 359 7.71 1.38 2.50
C PRO A 359 8.42 2.61 1.93
#